data_909a383c81a39391093d7f306351fa7d
#
_entry.id   909a383c81a39391093d7f306351fa7d
#
_cell.length_a   1.000
_cell.length_b   1.000
_cell.length_c   1.000
_cell.angle_alpha   90.00
_cell.angle_beta   90.00
_cell.angle_gamma   90.00
#
_symmetry.space_group_name_H-M   'P 1'
#
loop_
_entity.id
_entity.type
_entity.pdbx_description
1 polymer ?
#
loop_
_entity_poly.entity_id
_entity_poly.type
_entity_poly.pdbx_seq_one_letter_code
_entity_poly.pdbx_strand_id
1 'polypeptide(L)'
;MEDCRFLEPLNERQTVFLVRSTETGRILTARQLTASQTQPYRLLATHPVAHVPRVRGIREDGPEEFLVYSDYIPGITLEQRLTRGPLAEGTAAALAMQLCDTLEQLNALNIVHRDIKPGNIIVTEEGEPWLIDFDISRLEKPGRGQDTRMLGTVGYASPEQFGFRQTDCRADLYAMGVLLNVMVTGGFPNESPAPGPLGGVIARCIQLDPAARYASPGELRHALAALHPAPHPGLRPPALPSPAALLRRLPGAAGGDYVKAGFSLLFVVMAVLVMVLTVPQWLRSPADFAMGVFLWLTMGGWVVFVLDGYGVRSRFVFLQRRRGQPGYTRRAILVMLCWMMALLLVTTAVVGLLGLPPA
;
A
#
# COMPACT_ATOMS: atom_id res chain seq x y z
N MET A 1 -11.37 22.41 19.46
CA MET A 1 -10.65 21.43 18.59
C MET A 1 -10.96 20.07 19.15
N GLU A 2 -11.42 19.13 18.33
CA GLU A 2 -11.87 17.81 18.79
C GLU A 2 -10.70 17.05 19.47
N ASP A 3 -10.93 16.50 20.66
CA ASP A 3 -9.99 15.57 21.27
C ASP A 3 -9.98 14.27 20.45
N CYS A 4 -8.78 13.74 20.20
CA CYS A 4 -8.60 12.56 19.37
C CYS A 4 -7.83 11.47 20.13
N ARG A 5 -8.33 10.23 20.05
CA ARG A 5 -7.63 9.05 20.51
C ARG A 5 -6.75 8.49 19.39
N PHE A 6 -5.47 8.37 19.63
CA PHE A 6 -4.52 7.71 18.74
C PHE A 6 -4.80 6.21 18.71
N LEU A 7 -4.83 5.61 17.51
CA LEU A 7 -5.11 4.19 17.30
C LEU A 7 -3.84 3.45 16.91
N GLU A 8 -3.28 3.76 15.74
CA GLU A 8 -2.08 3.10 15.21
C GLU A 8 -1.28 4.05 14.31
N PRO A 9 0.05 3.85 14.18
CA PRO A 9 0.85 4.56 13.19
C PRO A 9 0.54 4.03 11.78
N LEU A 10 0.47 4.95 10.80
CA LEU A 10 0.24 4.62 9.39
C LEU A 10 1.52 4.56 8.56
N ASN A 11 2.67 4.98 9.13
CA ASN A 11 3.96 4.92 8.46
C ASN A 11 5.06 4.41 9.42
N GLU A 12 6.16 3.89 8.85
CA GLU A 12 7.29 3.35 9.62
C GLU A 12 7.98 4.40 10.51
N ARG A 13 7.96 5.67 10.10
CA ARG A 13 8.55 6.79 10.86
C ARG A 13 7.70 7.25 12.04
N GLN A 14 6.49 6.71 12.17
CA GLN A 14 5.53 7.09 13.22
C GLN A 14 5.25 8.61 13.27
N THR A 15 5.18 9.25 12.11
CA THR A 15 4.84 10.68 11.98
C THR A 15 3.40 10.88 11.49
N VAL A 16 2.74 9.81 11.05
CA VAL A 16 1.33 9.82 10.63
C VAL A 16 0.59 8.74 11.39
N PHE A 17 -0.51 9.09 12.02
CA PHE A 17 -1.32 8.21 12.86
C PHE A 17 -2.76 8.17 12.39
N LEU A 18 -3.37 7.00 12.51
CA LEU A 18 -4.82 6.86 12.49
C LEU A 18 -5.36 7.29 13.84
N VAL A 19 -6.34 8.17 13.85
CA VAL A 19 -6.93 8.67 15.09
C VAL A 19 -8.46 8.64 15.00
N ARG A 20 -9.12 8.58 16.16
CA ARG A 20 -10.58 8.69 16.26
C ARG A 20 -10.94 9.92 17.07
N SER A 21 -11.76 10.80 16.54
CA SER A 21 -12.36 11.90 17.28
C SER A 21 -13.24 11.35 18.41
N THR A 22 -13.03 11.84 19.63
CA THR A 22 -13.83 11.44 20.80
C THR A 22 -15.22 12.06 20.80
N GLU A 23 -15.38 13.20 20.14
CA GLU A 23 -16.65 13.92 20.06
C GLU A 23 -17.54 13.37 18.95
N THR A 24 -17.00 13.18 17.74
CA THR A 24 -17.78 12.80 16.55
C THR A 24 -17.67 11.32 16.19
N GLY A 25 -16.71 10.58 16.77
CA GLY A 25 -16.40 9.20 16.42
C GLY A 25 -15.74 9.03 15.03
N ARG A 26 -15.48 10.12 14.31
CA ARG A 26 -14.87 10.08 12.98
C ARG A 26 -13.45 9.53 13.02
N ILE A 27 -13.09 8.82 11.98
CA ILE A 27 -11.71 8.37 11.75
C ILE A 27 -11.00 9.46 10.94
N LEU A 28 -9.85 9.89 11.45
CA LEU A 28 -9.00 10.93 10.87
C LEU A 28 -7.56 10.43 10.80
N THR A 29 -6.73 11.14 10.06
CA THR A 29 -5.28 11.05 10.14
C THR A 29 -4.74 12.22 10.96
N ALA A 30 -3.79 11.96 11.84
CA ALA A 30 -3.01 13.00 12.53
C ALA A 30 -1.57 12.94 12.03
N ARG A 31 -1.06 14.05 11.50
CA ARG A 31 0.30 14.15 10.96
C ARG A 31 1.10 15.14 11.78
N GLN A 32 2.29 14.71 12.21
CA GLN A 32 3.23 15.56 12.95
C GLN A 32 4.11 16.34 11.96
N LEU A 33 4.13 17.66 12.09
CA LEU A 33 4.81 18.59 11.17
C LEU A 33 5.50 19.71 11.92
N THR A 34 6.49 20.31 11.27
CA THR A 34 7.11 21.57 11.73
C THR A 34 6.26 22.79 11.29
N ALA A 35 6.49 23.95 11.90
CA ALA A 35 5.78 25.19 11.57
C ALA A 35 5.86 25.55 10.07
N SER A 36 7.02 25.33 9.43
CA SER A 36 7.20 25.61 8.00
C SER A 36 6.38 24.69 7.09
N GLN A 37 6.17 23.45 7.50
CA GLN A 37 5.41 22.43 6.74
C GLN A 37 3.89 22.62 6.88
N THR A 38 3.40 23.36 7.89
CA THR A 38 1.97 23.58 8.08
C THR A 38 1.36 24.57 7.10
N GLN A 39 2.15 25.39 6.42
CA GLN A 39 1.63 26.47 5.57
C GLN A 39 0.67 25.99 4.47
N PRO A 40 0.97 24.94 3.67
CA PRO A 40 0.03 24.40 2.69
C PRO A 40 -1.25 23.89 3.35
N TYR A 41 -1.14 23.22 4.49
CA TYR A 41 -2.30 22.69 5.21
C TYR A 41 -3.21 23.77 5.79
N ARG A 42 -2.66 24.92 6.23
CA ARG A 42 -3.46 26.08 6.68
C ARG A 42 -4.30 26.64 5.54
N LEU A 43 -3.75 26.69 4.33
CA LEU A 43 -4.46 27.14 3.15
C LEU A 43 -5.55 26.12 2.73
N LEU A 44 -5.22 24.83 2.74
CA LEU A 44 -6.16 23.74 2.44
C LEU A 44 -7.28 23.61 3.49
N ALA A 45 -7.07 24.05 4.73
CA ALA A 45 -8.12 24.09 5.75
C ALA A 45 -9.22 25.09 5.41
N THR A 46 -8.85 26.22 4.79
CA THR A 46 -9.79 27.29 4.39
C THR A 46 -10.29 27.15 2.96
N HIS A 47 -9.51 26.50 2.09
CA HIS A 47 -9.81 26.28 0.67
C HIS A 47 -9.71 24.77 0.36
N PRO A 48 -10.76 23.99 0.65
CA PRO A 48 -10.75 22.56 0.34
C PRO A 48 -10.61 22.32 -1.16
N VAL A 49 -9.74 21.37 -1.52
CA VAL A 49 -9.48 20.96 -2.90
C VAL A 49 -10.05 19.55 -3.10
N ALA A 50 -10.66 19.30 -4.26
CA ALA A 50 -11.18 17.98 -4.60
C ALA A 50 -10.06 16.94 -4.66
N HIS A 51 -10.33 15.73 -4.17
CA HIS A 51 -9.37 14.62 -4.09
C HIS A 51 -8.10 14.93 -3.27
N VAL A 52 -8.21 15.86 -2.33
CA VAL A 52 -7.25 16.11 -1.25
C VAL A 52 -7.96 15.90 0.09
N PRO A 53 -7.39 15.15 1.05
CA PRO A 53 -8.03 14.96 2.35
C PRO A 53 -8.33 16.29 3.02
N ARG A 54 -9.57 16.49 3.41
CA ARG A 54 -9.99 17.75 4.04
C ARG A 54 -9.29 17.93 5.37
N VAL A 55 -8.58 19.05 5.54
CA VAL A 55 -7.96 19.43 6.80
C VAL A 55 -9.06 19.86 7.78
N ARG A 56 -9.12 19.18 8.93
CA ARG A 56 -10.13 19.40 9.98
C ARG A 56 -9.63 20.31 11.09
N GLY A 57 -8.32 20.34 11.30
CA GLY A 57 -7.71 21.20 12.29
C GLY A 57 -6.20 21.09 12.32
N ILE A 58 -5.57 22.09 12.94
CA ILE A 58 -4.13 22.13 13.16
C ILE A 58 -3.94 22.52 14.63
N ARG A 59 -3.23 21.70 15.41
CA ARG A 59 -2.97 21.88 16.82
C ARG A 59 -1.46 22.03 17.04
N GLU A 60 -1.06 22.96 17.90
CA GLU A 60 0.31 23.00 18.43
C GLU A 60 0.51 21.84 19.40
N ASP A 61 1.61 21.10 19.24
CA ASP A 61 1.97 19.92 20.02
C ASP A 61 3.33 20.07 20.72
N GLY A 62 3.91 21.27 20.64
CA GLY A 62 5.19 21.65 21.24
C GLY A 62 5.79 22.88 20.60
N PRO A 63 6.97 23.31 21.02
CA PRO A 63 7.70 24.39 20.37
C PRO A 63 8.04 23.98 18.92
N GLU A 64 7.46 24.64 17.95
CA GLU A 64 7.62 24.38 16.50
C GLU A 64 7.04 23.03 15.99
N GLU A 65 6.35 22.25 16.81
CA GLU A 65 5.69 21.01 16.43
C GLU A 65 4.16 21.20 16.33
N PHE A 66 3.57 20.63 15.30
CA PHE A 66 2.15 20.74 14.99
C PHE A 66 1.57 19.40 14.60
N LEU A 67 0.35 19.12 15.03
CA LEU A 67 -0.47 18.01 14.57
C LEU A 67 -1.53 18.55 13.62
N VAL A 68 -1.50 18.06 12.38
CA VAL A 68 -2.50 18.34 11.36
C VAL A 68 -3.46 17.17 11.28
N TYR A 69 -4.73 17.43 11.53
CA TYR A 69 -5.81 16.45 11.44
C TYR A 69 -6.51 16.58 10.10
N SER A 70 -6.61 15.48 9.35
CA SER A 70 -7.30 15.44 8.06
C SER A 70 -8.21 14.22 7.98
N ASP A 71 -9.19 14.26 7.06
CA ASP A 71 -10.05 13.10 6.83
C ASP A 71 -9.20 11.88 6.43
N TYR A 72 -9.54 10.73 7.01
CA TYR A 72 -8.98 9.47 6.56
C TYR A 72 -9.65 9.03 5.26
N ILE A 73 -8.85 8.72 4.25
CA ILE A 73 -9.34 8.22 2.97
C ILE A 73 -9.17 6.70 2.93
N PRO A 74 -10.28 5.94 2.93
CA PRO A 74 -10.21 4.49 2.81
C PRO A 74 -9.77 4.10 1.39
N GLY A 75 -8.76 3.25 1.29
CA GLY A 75 -8.20 2.82 0.01
C GLY A 75 -6.83 2.17 0.16
N ILE A 76 -6.18 1.96 -0.96
CA ILE A 76 -4.79 1.49 -1.01
C ILE A 76 -3.93 2.51 -1.75
N THR A 77 -2.65 2.59 -1.42
CA THR A 77 -1.75 3.45 -2.20
C THR A 77 -1.62 2.91 -3.63
N LEU A 78 -1.41 3.83 -4.58
CA LEU A 78 -1.13 3.44 -5.96
C LEU A 78 0.14 2.59 -6.05
N GLU A 79 1.11 2.79 -5.16
CA GLU A 79 2.29 1.93 -5.02
C GLU A 79 1.88 0.48 -4.69
N GLN A 80 1.05 0.28 -3.67
CA GLN A 80 0.49 -1.04 -3.34
C GLN A 80 -0.33 -1.63 -4.49
N ARG A 81 -1.05 -0.79 -5.24
CA ARG A 81 -1.77 -1.25 -6.43
C ARG A 81 -0.81 -1.76 -7.52
N LEU A 82 0.29 -1.05 -7.74
CA LEU A 82 1.27 -1.37 -8.78
C LEU A 82 2.11 -2.63 -8.46
N THR A 83 2.17 -3.09 -7.22
CA THR A 83 2.77 -4.41 -6.90
C THR A 83 2.08 -5.57 -7.60
N ARG A 84 0.83 -5.37 -8.06
CA ARG A 84 0.04 -6.38 -8.82
C ARG A 84 0.28 -6.30 -10.33
N GLY A 85 1.18 -5.42 -10.77
CA GLY A 85 1.52 -5.16 -12.16
C GLY A 85 1.00 -3.83 -12.68
N PRO A 86 1.46 -3.43 -13.88
CA PRO A 86 1.09 -2.19 -14.56
C PRO A 86 -0.42 -2.05 -14.78
N LEU A 87 -0.86 -0.83 -14.99
CA LEU A 87 -2.24 -0.50 -15.34
C LEU A 87 -2.43 -0.53 -16.86
N ALA A 88 -3.67 -0.80 -17.30
CA ALA A 88 -4.06 -0.51 -18.67
C ALA A 88 -3.92 0.99 -18.96
N GLU A 89 -3.48 1.35 -20.16
CA GLU A 89 -3.21 2.73 -20.57
C GLU A 89 -4.41 3.66 -20.32
N GLY A 90 -5.61 3.24 -20.68
CA GLY A 90 -6.81 4.04 -20.43
C GLY A 90 -7.12 4.25 -18.94
N THR A 91 -6.82 3.28 -18.09
CA THR A 91 -6.98 3.43 -16.63
C THR A 91 -5.95 4.41 -16.07
N ALA A 92 -4.70 4.32 -16.50
CA ALA A 92 -3.65 5.23 -16.09
C ALA A 92 -3.95 6.68 -16.54
N ALA A 93 -4.43 6.85 -17.77
CA ALA A 93 -4.84 8.14 -18.30
C ALA A 93 -6.03 8.74 -17.51
N ALA A 94 -7.02 7.91 -17.15
CA ALA A 94 -8.18 8.36 -16.38
C ALA A 94 -7.78 8.85 -14.97
N LEU A 95 -6.90 8.12 -14.28
CA LEU A 95 -6.34 8.54 -12.98
C LEU A 95 -5.55 9.84 -13.12
N ALA A 96 -4.69 9.93 -14.14
CA ALA A 96 -3.89 11.11 -14.38
C ALA A 96 -4.74 12.35 -14.71
N MET A 97 -5.83 12.20 -15.45
CA MET A 97 -6.75 13.31 -15.73
C MET A 97 -7.41 13.84 -14.44
N GLN A 98 -7.83 12.97 -13.53
CA GLN A 98 -8.38 13.38 -12.24
C GLN A 98 -7.32 14.06 -11.36
N LEU A 99 -6.08 13.55 -11.37
CA LEU A 99 -4.96 14.22 -10.68
C LEU A 99 -4.65 15.59 -11.31
N CYS A 100 -4.76 15.74 -12.63
CA CYS A 100 -4.62 17.04 -13.27
C CYS A 100 -5.70 18.04 -12.78
N ASP A 101 -6.95 17.59 -12.61
CA ASP A 101 -8.04 18.44 -12.06
C ASP A 101 -7.73 18.87 -10.62
N THR A 102 -7.11 17.99 -9.82
CA THR A 102 -6.64 18.31 -8.46
C THR A 102 -5.47 19.31 -8.48
N LEU A 103 -4.49 19.08 -9.34
CA LEU A 103 -3.32 19.95 -9.49
C LEU A 103 -3.68 21.34 -10.02
N GLU A 104 -4.69 21.45 -10.89
CA GLU A 104 -5.19 22.74 -11.36
C GLU A 104 -5.77 23.58 -10.22
N GLN A 105 -6.53 22.95 -9.30
CA GLN A 105 -7.06 23.61 -8.11
C GLN A 105 -5.94 24.01 -7.14
N LEU A 106 -4.92 23.14 -6.94
CA LEU A 106 -3.76 23.47 -6.12
C LEU A 106 -2.96 24.64 -6.72
N ASN A 107 -2.77 24.63 -8.04
CA ASN A 107 -2.09 25.71 -8.77
C ASN A 107 -2.83 27.06 -8.63
N ALA A 108 -4.15 27.05 -8.65
CA ALA A 108 -4.95 28.26 -8.40
C ALA A 108 -4.74 28.84 -6.97
N LEU A 109 -4.31 28.00 -6.02
CA LEU A 109 -3.91 28.39 -4.67
C LEU A 109 -2.39 28.65 -4.54
N ASN A 110 -1.66 28.64 -5.66
CA ASN A 110 -0.21 28.71 -5.70
C ASN A 110 0.50 27.61 -4.87
N ILE A 111 -0.11 26.44 -4.72
CA ILE A 111 0.48 25.28 -4.06
C ILE A 111 1.12 24.38 -5.11
N VAL A 112 2.43 24.15 -5.00
CA VAL A 112 3.18 23.14 -5.76
C VAL A 112 3.42 21.95 -4.82
N HIS A 113 3.03 20.74 -5.23
CA HIS A 113 3.08 19.54 -4.38
C HIS A 113 4.51 19.01 -4.18
N ARG A 114 5.30 18.91 -5.26
CA ARG A 114 6.72 18.53 -5.30
C ARG A 114 7.06 17.07 -4.97
N ASP A 115 6.10 16.26 -4.53
CA ASP A 115 6.33 14.85 -4.22
C ASP A 115 5.23 13.94 -4.80
N ILE A 116 4.89 14.15 -6.06
CA ILE A 116 3.95 13.28 -6.76
C ILE A 116 4.64 11.97 -7.08
N LYS A 117 4.13 10.88 -6.48
CA LYS A 117 4.62 9.50 -6.64
C LYS A 117 3.53 8.51 -6.23
N PRO A 118 3.64 7.22 -6.60
CA PRO A 118 2.62 6.24 -6.28
C PRO A 118 2.30 6.10 -4.78
N GLY A 119 3.29 6.28 -3.90
CA GLY A 119 3.10 6.18 -2.44
C GLY A 119 2.27 7.33 -1.85
N ASN A 120 2.18 8.47 -2.56
CA ASN A 120 1.43 9.65 -2.12
C ASN A 120 0.06 9.78 -2.80
N ILE A 121 -0.42 8.72 -3.44
CA ILE A 121 -1.74 8.68 -4.07
C ILE A 121 -2.50 7.48 -3.50
N ILE A 122 -3.63 7.74 -2.85
CA ILE A 122 -4.56 6.69 -2.41
C ILE A 122 -5.59 6.50 -3.52
N VAL A 123 -5.85 5.26 -3.90
CA VAL A 123 -6.92 4.90 -4.82
C VAL A 123 -8.03 4.25 -4.01
N THR A 124 -9.22 4.85 -4.03
CA THR A 124 -10.41 4.35 -3.32
C THR A 124 -11.01 3.14 -4.02
N GLU A 125 -12.00 2.51 -3.40
CA GLU A 125 -12.75 1.40 -4.01
C GLU A 125 -13.51 1.83 -5.28
N GLU A 126 -13.91 3.09 -5.36
CA GLU A 126 -14.56 3.68 -6.54
C GLU A 126 -13.57 3.96 -7.67
N GLY A 127 -12.27 3.85 -7.40
CA GLY A 127 -11.19 4.10 -8.35
C GLY A 127 -10.81 5.57 -8.46
N GLU A 128 -11.14 6.37 -7.48
CA GLU A 128 -10.78 7.78 -7.41
C GLU A 128 -9.39 7.96 -6.80
N PRO A 129 -8.48 8.73 -7.42
CA PRO A 129 -7.18 9.03 -6.86
C PRO A 129 -7.29 10.19 -5.86
N TRP A 130 -6.74 10.02 -4.68
CA TRP A 130 -6.61 11.05 -3.66
C TRP A 130 -5.15 11.37 -3.42
N LEU A 131 -4.78 12.64 -3.59
CA LEU A 131 -3.42 13.13 -3.39
C LEU A 131 -3.21 13.46 -1.92
N ILE A 132 -2.20 12.84 -1.32
CA ILE A 132 -1.86 12.98 0.10
C ILE A 132 -0.42 13.47 0.25
N ASP A 133 -0.04 13.91 1.45
CA ASP A 133 1.33 14.26 1.82
C ASP A 133 1.87 15.55 1.20
N PHE A 134 1.57 16.68 1.85
CA PHE A 134 2.02 18.02 1.45
C PHE A 134 3.25 18.50 2.24
N ASP A 135 4.05 17.59 2.82
CA ASP A 135 5.14 17.93 3.75
C ASP A 135 6.26 18.75 3.12
N ILE A 136 6.52 18.55 1.83
CA ILE A 136 7.50 19.33 1.06
C ILE A 136 6.87 20.28 0.05
N SER A 137 5.55 20.40 0.10
CA SER A 137 4.80 21.33 -0.74
C SER A 137 5.15 22.78 -0.41
N ARG A 138 5.08 23.64 -1.40
CA ARG A 138 5.44 25.05 -1.25
C ARG A 138 4.37 25.96 -1.82
N LEU A 139 4.20 27.11 -1.17
CA LEU A 139 3.48 28.23 -1.76
C LEU A 139 4.43 28.96 -2.72
N GLU A 140 4.03 29.04 -3.98
CA GLU A 140 4.76 29.78 -5.01
C GLU A 140 4.77 31.27 -4.63
N LYS A 141 5.99 31.87 -4.57
CA LYS A 141 6.15 33.30 -4.29
C LYS A 141 6.85 33.95 -5.48
N PRO A 142 6.17 34.81 -6.24
CA PRO A 142 6.81 35.56 -7.30
C PRO A 142 8.03 36.34 -6.80
N GLY A 143 9.19 36.23 -7.48
CA GLY A 143 10.36 37.07 -7.24
C GLY A 143 11.46 36.52 -6.33
N ARG A 144 11.43 35.26 -5.90
CA ARG A 144 12.58 34.60 -5.22
C ARG A 144 13.30 33.66 -6.16
N GLY A 145 14.62 33.86 -6.32
CA GLY A 145 15.42 33.29 -7.40
C GLY A 145 15.84 31.82 -7.30
N GLN A 146 15.82 31.16 -6.14
CA GLN A 146 16.29 29.75 -6.00
C GLN A 146 15.64 29.03 -4.83
N ASP A 147 15.43 27.73 -4.97
CA ASP A 147 15.05 26.84 -3.88
C ASP A 147 16.30 26.48 -3.04
N THR A 148 16.20 26.64 -1.72
CA THR A 148 17.34 26.53 -0.78
C THR A 148 17.59 25.11 -0.28
N ARG A 149 16.75 24.12 -0.65
CA ARG A 149 16.88 22.70 -0.26
C ARG A 149 16.61 21.78 -1.44
N MET A 150 17.43 20.75 -1.58
CA MET A 150 17.14 19.61 -2.46
C MET A 150 15.97 18.83 -1.87
N LEU A 151 14.83 18.80 -2.55
CA LEU A 151 13.61 18.18 -2.08
C LEU A 151 12.98 17.33 -3.18
N GLY A 152 12.44 16.19 -2.82
CA GLY A 152 11.73 15.30 -3.74
C GLY A 152 12.24 13.87 -3.69
N THR A 153 11.43 12.95 -4.21
CA THR A 153 11.78 11.53 -4.29
C THR A 153 12.62 11.26 -5.52
N VAL A 154 13.77 10.60 -5.35
CA VAL A 154 14.67 10.22 -6.46
C VAL A 154 13.88 9.48 -7.53
N GLY A 155 14.06 9.85 -8.79
CA GLY A 155 13.37 9.31 -9.95
C GLY A 155 12.09 10.07 -10.32
N TYR A 156 11.36 10.71 -9.38
CA TYR A 156 10.15 11.49 -9.65
C TYR A 156 10.40 13.00 -9.64
N ALA A 157 11.37 13.48 -8.85
CA ALA A 157 11.65 14.89 -8.70
C ALA A 157 12.20 15.49 -10.01
N SER A 158 11.67 16.65 -10.37
CA SER A 158 12.12 17.39 -11.54
C SER A 158 13.54 17.98 -11.35
N PRO A 159 14.31 18.19 -12.44
CA PRO A 159 15.68 18.70 -12.33
C PRO A 159 15.82 20.01 -11.55
N GLU A 160 14.86 20.91 -11.67
CA GLU A 160 14.86 22.19 -10.95
C GLU A 160 14.70 22.03 -9.44
N GLN A 161 14.10 20.94 -8.95
CA GLN A 161 13.99 20.65 -7.50
C GLN A 161 15.35 20.38 -6.85
N PHE A 162 16.38 20.08 -7.63
CA PHE A 162 17.74 19.90 -7.13
C PHE A 162 18.52 21.23 -6.99
N GLY A 163 17.82 22.37 -6.95
CA GLY A 163 18.43 23.66 -6.62
C GLY A 163 18.88 24.49 -7.82
N PHE A 164 18.52 24.11 -9.05
CA PHE A 164 18.93 24.83 -10.24
C PHE A 164 18.04 26.04 -10.58
N ARG A 165 16.75 26.01 -10.21
CA ARG A 165 15.76 27.07 -10.48
C ARG A 165 14.65 27.06 -9.44
N GLN A 166 13.82 28.13 -9.44
CA GLN A 166 12.58 28.14 -8.68
C GLN A 166 11.58 27.14 -9.27
N THR A 167 10.96 26.31 -8.43
CA THR A 167 9.93 25.37 -8.79
C THR A 167 8.57 26.04 -8.91
N ASP A 168 7.88 25.79 -10.01
CA ASP A 168 6.47 26.13 -10.26
C ASP A 168 5.64 24.86 -10.52
N CYS A 169 4.37 24.98 -10.90
CA CYS A 169 3.48 23.86 -11.18
C CYS A 169 4.03 22.86 -12.22
N ARG A 170 4.97 23.27 -13.08
CA ARG A 170 5.58 22.39 -14.09
C ARG A 170 6.52 21.34 -13.49
N ALA A 171 6.94 21.52 -12.23
CA ALA A 171 7.64 20.47 -11.49
C ALA A 171 6.70 19.27 -11.20
N ASP A 172 5.45 19.55 -10.84
CA ASP A 172 4.44 18.52 -10.65
C ASP A 172 4.07 17.82 -11.97
N LEU A 173 4.09 18.54 -13.10
CA LEU A 173 3.85 17.96 -14.43
C LEU A 173 4.98 17.00 -14.86
N TYR A 174 6.23 17.30 -14.49
CA TYR A 174 7.33 16.36 -14.68
C TYR A 174 7.09 15.05 -13.91
N ALA A 175 6.78 15.17 -12.63
CA ALA A 175 6.48 14.01 -11.78
C ALA A 175 5.26 13.23 -12.29
N MET A 176 4.22 13.91 -12.82
CA MET A 176 3.07 13.28 -13.49
C MET A 176 3.49 12.49 -14.73
N GLY A 177 4.41 12.96 -15.52
CA GLY A 177 4.96 12.22 -16.67
C GLY A 177 5.66 10.94 -16.24
N VAL A 178 6.52 11.02 -15.21
CA VAL A 178 7.18 9.84 -14.62
C VAL A 178 6.14 8.86 -14.05
N LEU A 179 5.16 9.37 -13.31
CA LEU A 179 4.09 8.58 -12.72
C LEU A 179 3.29 7.83 -13.80
N LEU A 180 2.90 8.50 -14.89
CA LEU A 180 2.21 7.90 -16.02
C LEU A 180 3.02 6.74 -16.60
N ASN A 181 4.31 6.94 -16.82
CA ASN A 181 5.17 5.87 -17.32
C ASN A 181 5.20 4.67 -16.38
N VAL A 182 5.42 4.91 -15.09
CA VAL A 182 5.45 3.84 -14.07
C VAL A 182 4.12 3.11 -14.00
N MET A 183 2.99 3.81 -14.12
CA MET A 183 1.66 3.19 -14.12
C MET A 183 1.49 2.20 -15.28
N VAL A 184 1.99 2.49 -16.47
CA VAL A 184 1.72 1.67 -17.67
C VAL A 184 2.82 0.66 -17.98
N THR A 185 4.06 0.89 -17.53
CA THR A 185 5.21 0.01 -17.81
C THR A 185 5.74 -0.72 -16.58
N GLY A 186 5.50 -0.20 -15.39
CA GLY A 186 6.10 -0.66 -14.13
C GLY A 186 7.53 -0.17 -13.90
N GLY A 187 8.13 0.57 -14.86
CA GLY A 187 9.50 1.07 -14.81
C GLY A 187 9.61 2.58 -15.04
N PHE A 188 10.78 3.13 -14.76
CA PHE A 188 11.06 4.55 -15.03
C PHE A 188 11.22 4.82 -16.53
N PRO A 189 10.95 6.08 -17.01
CA PRO A 189 11.02 6.41 -18.44
C PRO A 189 12.38 6.18 -19.09
N ASN A 190 13.48 6.29 -18.35
CA ASN A 190 14.84 6.03 -18.83
C ASN A 190 15.16 4.55 -19.00
N GLU A 191 14.43 3.65 -18.32
CA GLU A 191 14.64 2.21 -18.36
C GLU A 191 13.60 1.51 -19.24
N SER A 192 12.37 1.93 -19.15
CA SER A 192 11.21 1.32 -19.81
C SER A 192 10.24 2.39 -20.30
N PRO A 193 10.55 3.10 -21.41
CA PRO A 193 9.67 4.15 -21.93
C PRO A 193 8.34 3.58 -22.43
N ALA A 194 7.24 4.24 -22.11
CA ALA A 194 5.93 3.86 -22.62
C ALA A 194 5.87 4.03 -24.15
N PRO A 195 5.34 3.05 -24.89
CA PRO A 195 5.20 3.11 -26.33
C PRO A 195 4.03 3.99 -26.79
N GLY A 196 3.96 4.25 -28.08
CA GLY A 196 2.80 4.85 -28.72
C GLY A 196 2.56 6.33 -28.38
N PRO A 197 1.33 6.83 -28.64
CA PRO A 197 0.99 8.24 -28.45
C PRO A 197 1.12 8.71 -26.99
N LEU A 198 0.81 7.85 -26.01
CA LEU A 198 1.00 8.19 -24.59
C LEU A 198 2.46 8.43 -24.26
N GLY A 199 3.39 7.67 -24.87
CA GLY A 199 4.83 7.92 -24.77
C GLY A 199 5.23 9.32 -25.19
N GLY A 200 4.58 9.88 -26.22
CA GLY A 200 4.79 11.27 -26.66
C GLY A 200 4.34 12.30 -25.62
N VAL A 201 3.21 12.07 -24.96
CA VAL A 201 2.71 12.91 -23.86
C VAL A 201 3.69 12.87 -22.67
N ILE A 202 4.12 11.66 -22.29
CA ILE A 202 5.09 11.45 -21.21
C ILE A 202 6.42 12.15 -21.54
N ALA A 203 6.95 11.97 -22.75
CA ALA A 203 8.20 12.58 -23.18
C ALA A 203 8.15 14.11 -23.11
N ARG A 204 7.01 14.74 -23.39
CA ARG A 204 6.82 16.17 -23.23
C ARG A 204 6.78 16.59 -21.74
N CYS A 205 6.16 15.81 -20.86
CA CYS A 205 6.16 16.09 -19.43
C CYS A 205 7.57 16.10 -18.82
N ILE A 206 8.43 15.15 -19.23
CA ILE A 206 9.74 14.93 -18.63
C ILE A 206 10.89 15.71 -19.31
N GLN A 207 10.57 16.74 -20.10
CA GLN A 207 11.59 17.62 -20.67
C GLN A 207 12.42 18.28 -19.55
N LEU A 208 13.72 18.41 -19.77
CA LEU A 208 14.64 19.03 -18.82
C LEU A 208 14.29 20.51 -18.60
N ASP A 209 14.01 21.22 -19.71
CA ASP A 209 13.54 22.59 -19.63
C ASP A 209 12.05 22.65 -19.31
N PRO A 210 11.66 23.26 -18.18
CA PRO A 210 10.25 23.44 -17.83
C PRO A 210 9.42 24.16 -18.91
N ALA A 211 10.03 25.04 -19.72
CA ALA A 211 9.34 25.74 -20.78
C ALA A 211 8.94 24.84 -21.96
N ALA A 212 9.60 23.69 -22.13
CA ALA A 212 9.28 22.71 -23.16
C ALA A 212 8.19 21.72 -22.73
N ARG A 213 7.80 21.73 -21.45
CA ARG A 213 6.73 20.89 -20.90
C ARG A 213 5.34 21.46 -21.24
N TYR A 214 4.28 20.84 -20.73
CA TYR A 214 2.97 21.46 -20.69
C TYR A 214 2.99 22.68 -19.77
N ALA A 215 2.22 23.71 -20.12
CA ALA A 215 2.21 24.96 -19.36
C ALA A 215 1.37 24.86 -18.08
N SER A 216 0.35 24.01 -18.08
CA SER A 216 -0.55 23.81 -16.93
C SER A 216 -1.03 22.34 -16.82
N PRO A 217 -1.55 21.94 -15.65
CA PRO A 217 -2.23 20.65 -15.51
C PRO A 217 -3.41 20.48 -16.48
N GLY A 218 -4.14 21.55 -16.75
CA GLY A 218 -5.24 21.56 -17.73
C GLY A 218 -4.77 21.23 -19.15
N GLU A 219 -3.62 21.75 -19.60
CA GLU A 219 -3.04 21.42 -20.91
C GLU A 219 -2.69 19.93 -20.99
N LEU A 220 -2.04 19.35 -19.96
CA LEU A 220 -1.76 17.93 -19.88
C LEU A 220 -3.05 17.09 -19.91
N ARG A 221 -4.05 17.48 -19.13
CA ARG A 221 -5.36 16.83 -19.11
C ARG A 221 -6.01 16.77 -20.49
N HIS A 222 -5.97 17.90 -21.23
CA HIS A 222 -6.50 17.96 -22.60
C HIS A 222 -5.74 17.02 -23.56
N ALA A 223 -4.41 16.94 -23.45
CA ALA A 223 -3.61 16.01 -24.24
C ALA A 223 -3.98 14.55 -23.95
N LEU A 224 -4.18 14.18 -22.67
CA LEU A 224 -4.62 12.85 -22.28
C LEU A 224 -6.04 12.54 -22.75
N ALA A 225 -6.97 13.50 -22.65
CA ALA A 225 -8.34 13.34 -23.11
C ALA A 225 -8.43 13.16 -24.64
N ALA A 226 -7.53 13.77 -25.40
CA ALA A 226 -7.45 13.58 -26.86
C ALA A 226 -7.04 12.13 -27.26
N LEU A 227 -6.25 11.47 -26.44
CA LEU A 227 -5.87 10.07 -26.63
C LEU A 227 -6.95 9.09 -26.14
N HIS A 228 -7.65 9.46 -25.08
CA HIS A 228 -8.65 8.63 -24.42
C HIS A 228 -9.96 9.39 -24.24
N PRO A 229 -10.75 9.61 -25.32
CA PRO A 229 -11.93 10.49 -25.29
C PRO A 229 -13.12 9.90 -24.51
N ALA A 230 -13.12 8.60 -24.21
CA ALA A 230 -14.20 7.99 -23.43
C ALA A 230 -13.92 8.10 -21.92
N PRO A 231 -14.93 8.41 -21.07
CA PRO A 231 -14.77 8.27 -19.63
C PRO A 231 -14.54 6.78 -19.34
N HIS A 232 -13.33 6.43 -18.93
CA HIS A 232 -13.08 5.11 -18.40
C HIS A 232 -13.80 5.00 -17.06
N PRO A 233 -14.62 3.96 -16.82
CA PRO A 233 -15.08 3.67 -15.48
C PRO A 233 -13.82 3.55 -14.62
N GLY A 234 -13.79 4.27 -13.51
CA GLY A 234 -12.68 4.26 -12.57
C GLY A 234 -12.21 2.82 -12.27
N LEU A 235 -11.06 2.68 -11.65
CA LEU A 235 -10.60 1.35 -11.21
C LEU A 235 -11.75 0.72 -10.42
N ARG A 236 -12.54 -0.12 -11.09
CA ARG A 236 -13.49 -0.95 -10.34
C ARG A 236 -12.67 -1.65 -9.27
N PRO A 237 -13.10 -1.62 -8.00
CA PRO A 237 -12.51 -2.48 -7.01
C PRO A 237 -12.41 -3.87 -7.66
N PRO A 238 -11.30 -4.59 -7.48
CA PRO A 238 -11.20 -5.94 -8.04
C PRO A 238 -12.49 -6.64 -7.62
N ALA A 239 -13.32 -6.99 -8.60
CA ALA A 239 -14.56 -7.72 -8.35
C ALA A 239 -14.20 -8.80 -7.35
N LEU A 240 -15.00 -8.95 -6.29
CA LEU A 240 -14.81 -10.03 -5.32
C LEU A 240 -14.39 -11.25 -6.12
N PRO A 241 -13.21 -11.83 -5.86
CA PRO A 241 -12.65 -12.85 -6.72
C PRO A 241 -13.74 -13.88 -6.95
N SER A 242 -14.03 -14.17 -8.23
CA SER A 242 -15.04 -15.17 -8.54
C SER A 242 -14.74 -16.42 -7.71
N PRO A 243 -15.74 -17.23 -7.32
CA PRO A 243 -15.50 -18.46 -6.57
C PRO A 243 -14.36 -19.29 -7.17
N ALA A 244 -14.20 -19.26 -8.51
CA ALA A 244 -13.09 -19.89 -9.21
C ALA A 244 -11.73 -19.20 -8.96
N ALA A 245 -11.70 -17.88 -8.77
CA ALA A 245 -10.48 -17.15 -8.42
C ALA A 245 -10.13 -17.31 -6.93
N LEU A 246 -11.13 -17.48 -6.06
CA LEU A 246 -10.92 -17.84 -4.65
C LEU A 246 -10.34 -19.27 -4.54
N LEU A 247 -10.86 -20.22 -5.34
CA LEU A 247 -10.33 -21.57 -5.44
C LEU A 247 -8.87 -21.59 -5.91
N ARG A 248 -8.48 -20.69 -6.83
CA ARG A 248 -7.07 -20.55 -7.28
C ARG A 248 -6.13 -20.00 -6.21
N ARG A 249 -6.65 -19.36 -5.15
CA ARG A 249 -5.87 -18.87 -4.01
C ARG A 249 -5.65 -19.93 -2.94
N LEU A 250 -6.34 -21.06 -3.03
CA LEU A 250 -6.09 -22.19 -2.13
C LEU A 250 -4.67 -22.73 -2.34
N PRO A 251 -3.95 -23.08 -1.26
CA PRO A 251 -2.65 -23.72 -1.34
C PRO A 251 -2.71 -24.94 -2.25
N GLY A 252 -1.89 -24.98 -3.30
CA GLY A 252 -1.88 -26.07 -4.30
C GLY A 252 -2.65 -25.79 -5.61
N ALA A 253 -3.53 -24.78 -5.67
CA ALA A 253 -4.27 -24.45 -6.91
C ALA A 253 -3.49 -23.54 -7.87
N ALA A 254 -2.45 -22.86 -7.40
CA ALA A 254 -1.66 -21.90 -8.18
C ALA A 254 -0.89 -22.54 -9.38
N GLY A 255 -0.77 -23.86 -9.41
CA GLY A 255 -0.13 -24.62 -10.51
C GLY A 255 -1.10 -25.34 -11.45
N GLY A 256 -2.42 -25.05 -11.37
CA GLY A 256 -3.44 -25.75 -12.17
C GLY A 256 -3.74 -27.19 -11.70
N ASP A 257 -3.22 -27.58 -10.55
CA ASP A 257 -3.39 -28.92 -9.99
C ASP A 257 -4.66 -28.94 -9.10
N TYR A 258 -5.79 -29.10 -9.75
CA TYR A 258 -7.10 -29.12 -9.09
C TYR A 258 -7.26 -30.27 -8.08
N VAL A 259 -6.47 -31.34 -8.24
CA VAL A 259 -6.44 -32.48 -7.30
C VAL A 259 -5.86 -32.04 -5.97
N LYS A 260 -4.74 -31.30 -5.96
CA LYS A 260 -4.15 -30.75 -4.73
C LYS A 260 -5.05 -29.70 -4.08
N ALA A 261 -5.72 -28.88 -4.89
CA ALA A 261 -6.69 -27.90 -4.38
C ALA A 261 -7.89 -28.57 -3.71
N GLY A 262 -8.41 -29.65 -4.31
CA GLY A 262 -9.48 -30.46 -3.74
C GLY A 262 -9.08 -31.10 -2.41
N PHE A 263 -7.89 -31.69 -2.34
CA PHE A 263 -7.34 -32.26 -1.08
C PHE A 263 -7.14 -31.18 -0.01
N SER A 264 -6.68 -29.99 -0.38
CA SER A 264 -6.53 -28.87 0.56
C SER A 264 -7.88 -28.41 1.13
N LEU A 265 -8.89 -28.29 0.29
CA LEU A 265 -10.24 -27.91 0.72
C LEU A 265 -10.86 -28.98 1.62
N LEU A 266 -10.78 -30.26 1.22
CA LEU A 266 -11.26 -31.39 2.02
C LEU A 266 -10.59 -31.40 3.39
N PHE A 267 -9.28 -31.15 3.41
CA PHE A 267 -8.53 -31.15 4.66
C PHE A 267 -8.93 -29.97 5.57
N VAL A 268 -9.13 -28.76 5.05
CA VAL A 268 -9.61 -27.62 5.82
C VAL A 268 -11.00 -27.88 6.39
N VAL A 269 -11.91 -28.46 5.60
CA VAL A 269 -13.26 -28.83 6.04
C VAL A 269 -13.18 -29.89 7.14
N MET A 270 -12.35 -30.91 6.97
CA MET A 270 -12.12 -31.95 8.00
C MET A 270 -11.52 -31.38 9.28
N ALA A 271 -10.54 -30.48 9.19
CA ALA A 271 -9.93 -29.82 10.33
C ALA A 271 -10.94 -28.99 11.13
N VAL A 272 -11.80 -28.22 10.42
CA VAL A 272 -12.88 -27.45 11.05
C VAL A 272 -13.91 -28.39 11.70
N LEU A 273 -14.30 -29.47 11.04
CA LEU A 273 -15.24 -30.45 11.58
C LEU A 273 -14.68 -31.11 12.84
N VAL A 274 -13.44 -31.57 12.81
CA VAL A 274 -12.74 -32.13 13.98
C VAL A 274 -12.69 -31.11 15.11
N MET A 275 -12.37 -29.85 14.81
CA MET A 275 -12.35 -28.78 15.81
C MET A 275 -13.72 -28.60 16.48
N VAL A 276 -14.79 -28.49 15.69
CA VAL A 276 -16.15 -28.31 16.21
C VAL A 276 -16.58 -29.48 17.09
N LEU A 277 -16.22 -30.71 16.73
CA LEU A 277 -16.58 -31.90 17.47
C LEU A 277 -15.72 -32.12 18.74
N THR A 278 -14.46 -31.64 18.73
CA THR A 278 -13.51 -31.91 19.81
C THR A 278 -13.40 -30.78 20.82
N VAL A 279 -13.65 -29.52 20.44
CA VAL A 279 -13.59 -28.36 21.36
C VAL A 279 -14.42 -28.53 22.63
N PRO A 280 -15.64 -29.07 22.59
CA PRO A 280 -16.41 -29.33 23.84
C PRO A 280 -15.75 -30.33 24.77
N GLN A 281 -14.92 -31.24 24.24
CA GLN A 281 -14.18 -32.25 25.05
C GLN A 281 -12.93 -31.62 25.67
N TRP A 282 -12.26 -30.68 24.98
CA TRP A 282 -11.06 -30.00 25.50
C TRP A 282 -11.35 -29.09 26.69
N LEU A 283 -12.59 -28.61 26.82
CA LEU A 283 -13.00 -27.75 27.92
C LEU A 283 -13.28 -28.54 29.23
N ARG A 284 -13.15 -29.87 29.22
CA ARG A 284 -13.43 -30.73 30.40
C ARG A 284 -12.30 -30.72 31.41
N SER A 285 -11.05 -30.66 30.96
CA SER A 285 -9.89 -30.56 31.83
C SER A 285 -8.76 -29.73 31.20
N PRO A 286 -7.86 -29.12 32.01
CA PRO A 286 -6.69 -28.43 31.51
C PRO A 286 -5.76 -29.31 30.68
N ALA A 287 -5.68 -30.60 30.97
CA ALA A 287 -4.87 -31.56 30.22
C ALA A 287 -5.45 -31.84 28.83
N ASP A 288 -6.78 -32.02 28.74
CA ASP A 288 -7.48 -32.21 27.47
C ASP A 288 -7.35 -30.94 26.59
N PHE A 289 -7.40 -29.77 27.19
CA PHE A 289 -7.18 -28.49 26.49
C PHE A 289 -5.76 -28.41 25.91
N ALA A 290 -4.72 -28.72 26.71
CA ALA A 290 -3.34 -28.71 26.26
C ALA A 290 -3.11 -29.70 25.12
N MET A 291 -3.66 -30.91 25.22
CA MET A 291 -3.59 -31.97 24.20
C MET A 291 -4.32 -31.55 22.92
N GLY A 292 -5.49 -30.92 23.04
CA GLY A 292 -6.26 -30.41 21.91
C GLY A 292 -5.53 -29.32 21.14
N VAL A 293 -4.94 -28.37 21.84
CA VAL A 293 -4.12 -27.30 21.25
C VAL A 293 -2.88 -27.89 20.56
N PHE A 294 -2.22 -28.87 21.17
CA PHE A 294 -1.09 -29.57 20.57
C PHE A 294 -1.46 -30.25 19.24
N LEU A 295 -2.56 -31.05 19.24
CA LEU A 295 -3.05 -31.72 18.04
C LEU A 295 -3.39 -30.71 16.93
N TRP A 296 -4.01 -29.60 17.29
CA TRP A 296 -4.38 -28.58 16.34
C TRP A 296 -3.16 -27.85 15.71
N LEU A 297 -2.19 -27.48 16.54
CA LEU A 297 -0.95 -26.85 16.06
C LEU A 297 -0.12 -27.81 15.20
N THR A 298 -0.06 -29.09 15.53
CA THR A 298 0.66 -30.10 14.73
C THR A 298 -0.03 -30.34 13.39
N MET A 299 -1.34 -30.55 13.37
CA MET A 299 -2.10 -30.78 12.14
C MET A 299 -2.11 -29.54 11.24
N GLY A 300 -2.39 -28.35 11.81
CA GLY A 300 -2.41 -27.08 11.07
C GLY A 300 -1.04 -26.74 10.49
N GLY A 301 0.02 -26.89 11.26
CA GLY A 301 1.39 -26.67 10.81
C GLY A 301 1.80 -27.63 9.69
N TRP A 302 1.35 -28.89 9.75
CA TRP A 302 1.60 -29.90 8.72
C TRP A 302 1.01 -29.51 7.37
N VAL A 303 -0.24 -29.04 7.37
CA VAL A 303 -0.94 -28.61 6.17
C VAL A 303 -0.30 -27.40 5.54
N VAL A 304 -0.03 -26.37 6.33
CA VAL A 304 0.62 -25.14 5.85
C VAL A 304 2.00 -25.44 5.27
N PHE A 305 2.75 -26.35 5.87
CA PHE A 305 4.08 -26.72 5.41
C PHE A 305 4.08 -27.63 4.18
N VAL A 306 3.23 -28.67 4.13
CA VAL A 306 3.17 -29.63 3.00
C VAL A 306 2.63 -28.97 1.74
N LEU A 307 1.62 -28.15 1.89
CA LEU A 307 1.00 -27.45 0.76
C LEU A 307 1.78 -26.20 0.31
N ASP A 308 2.88 -25.87 1.02
CA ASP A 308 3.61 -24.60 0.81
C ASP A 308 2.69 -23.38 0.81
N GLY A 309 1.60 -23.49 1.57
CA GLY A 309 0.62 -22.41 1.73
C GLY A 309 1.32 -21.18 2.30
N TYR A 310 1.07 -20.03 1.70
CA TYR A 310 1.66 -18.75 2.09
C TYR A 310 3.18 -18.64 1.92
N GLY A 311 3.81 -19.50 1.12
CA GLY A 311 5.26 -19.46 0.88
C GLY A 311 6.11 -19.71 2.15
N VAL A 312 5.60 -20.49 3.11
CA VAL A 312 6.29 -20.75 4.39
C VAL A 312 7.65 -21.38 4.17
N ARG A 313 7.79 -22.28 3.17
CA ARG A 313 9.09 -22.88 2.82
C ARG A 313 10.11 -21.85 2.35
N SER A 314 9.66 -20.75 1.73
CA SER A 314 10.55 -19.69 1.25
C SER A 314 11.13 -18.83 2.37
N ARG A 315 10.56 -18.86 3.57
CA ARG A 315 11.05 -18.12 4.75
C ARG A 315 12.19 -18.85 5.47
N PHE A 316 12.36 -20.15 5.21
CA PHE A 316 13.48 -20.89 5.78
C PHE A 316 14.71 -20.79 4.86
N VAL A 317 15.69 -19.95 5.22
CA VAL A 317 16.93 -19.69 4.47
C VAL A 317 17.66 -21.00 4.07
N PHE A 318 17.62 -22.01 4.93
CA PHE A 318 18.18 -23.34 4.68
C PHE A 318 17.48 -24.08 3.53
N LEU A 319 16.17 -23.89 3.34
CA LEU A 319 15.40 -24.51 2.28
C LEU A 319 15.44 -23.70 0.97
N GLN A 320 15.63 -22.37 1.05
CA GLN A 320 15.76 -21.50 -0.12
C GLN A 320 16.97 -21.83 -0.99
N ARG A 321 18.14 -22.05 -0.39
CA ARG A 321 19.41 -22.31 -1.09
C ARG A 321 19.43 -23.62 -1.90
N ARG A 322 18.42 -24.49 -1.76
CA ARG A 322 18.40 -25.83 -2.33
C ARG A 322 17.10 -26.19 -3.06
N ARG A 323 16.29 -25.20 -3.38
CA ARG A 323 15.07 -25.38 -4.18
C ARG A 323 15.45 -25.91 -5.57
N GLY A 324 14.90 -27.08 -5.97
CA GLY A 324 15.20 -27.72 -7.24
C GLY A 324 16.29 -28.79 -7.21
N GLN A 325 16.97 -29.02 -6.08
CA GLN A 325 17.94 -30.12 -5.96
C GLN A 325 17.28 -31.47 -5.57
N PRO A 326 17.79 -32.62 -6.06
CA PRO A 326 17.30 -33.93 -5.63
C PRO A 326 17.46 -34.09 -4.11
N GLY A 327 16.41 -34.54 -3.43
CA GLY A 327 16.39 -34.66 -1.95
C GLY A 327 15.79 -33.48 -1.19
N TYR A 328 15.32 -32.41 -1.88
CA TYR A 328 14.62 -31.26 -1.25
C TYR A 328 13.41 -31.72 -0.41
N THR A 329 12.55 -32.57 -0.97
CA THR A 329 11.36 -33.09 -0.29
C THR A 329 11.70 -33.90 0.97
N ARG A 330 12.73 -34.74 0.93
CA ARG A 330 13.19 -35.52 2.11
C ARG A 330 13.64 -34.62 3.24
N ARG A 331 14.34 -33.52 2.94
CA ARG A 331 14.84 -32.57 3.94
C ARG A 331 13.68 -31.72 4.52
N ALA A 332 12.73 -31.35 3.67
CA ALA A 332 11.53 -30.65 4.13
C ALA A 332 10.74 -31.52 5.12
N ILE A 333 10.60 -32.82 4.85
CA ILE A 333 9.98 -33.79 5.77
C ILE A 333 10.78 -33.90 7.07
N LEU A 334 12.11 -33.93 7.00
CA LEU A 334 12.97 -34.03 8.19
C LEU A 334 12.81 -32.80 9.11
N VAL A 335 12.83 -31.60 8.55
CA VAL A 335 12.58 -30.34 9.31
C VAL A 335 11.25 -30.38 10.02
N MET A 336 10.25 -30.90 9.37
CA MET A 336 8.91 -31.00 9.92
C MET A 336 8.81 -32.06 11.02
N LEU A 337 9.47 -33.22 10.86
CA LEU A 337 9.56 -34.23 11.91
C LEU A 337 10.29 -33.66 13.14
N CYS A 338 11.36 -32.89 12.95
CA CYS A 338 12.05 -32.21 14.06
C CYS A 338 11.14 -31.20 14.76
N TRP A 339 10.33 -30.46 14.00
CA TRP A 339 9.36 -29.51 14.58
C TRP A 339 8.25 -30.21 15.37
N MET A 340 7.72 -31.32 14.87
CA MET A 340 6.75 -32.15 15.59
C MET A 340 7.32 -32.72 16.89
N MET A 341 8.57 -33.22 16.84
CA MET A 341 9.26 -33.72 18.04
C MET A 341 9.49 -32.62 19.07
N ALA A 342 9.91 -31.43 18.64
CA ALA A 342 10.07 -30.27 19.51
C ALA A 342 8.75 -29.85 20.19
N LEU A 343 7.64 -29.82 19.42
CA LEU A 343 6.31 -29.51 19.94
C LEU A 343 5.84 -30.56 20.95
N LEU A 344 6.09 -31.84 20.66
CA LEU A 344 5.76 -32.95 21.59
C LEU A 344 6.52 -32.82 22.90
N LEU A 345 7.82 -32.54 22.85
CA LEU A 345 8.66 -32.35 24.03
C LEU A 345 8.20 -31.16 24.87
N VAL A 346 7.87 -30.03 24.21
CA VAL A 346 7.35 -28.84 24.91
C VAL A 346 6.02 -29.16 25.58
N THR A 347 5.11 -29.86 24.90
CA THR A 347 3.79 -30.19 25.46
C THR A 347 3.89 -31.16 26.66
N THR A 348 4.74 -32.19 26.54
CA THR A 348 4.98 -33.12 27.66
C THR A 348 5.65 -32.43 28.85
N ALA A 349 6.60 -31.50 28.60
CA ALA A 349 7.20 -30.70 29.66
C ALA A 349 6.20 -29.78 30.35
N VAL A 350 5.31 -29.12 29.58
CA VAL A 350 4.26 -28.23 30.13
C VAL A 350 3.25 -29.05 30.98
N VAL A 351 2.80 -30.20 30.47
CA VAL A 351 1.90 -31.08 31.21
C VAL A 351 2.54 -31.59 32.52
N GLY A 352 3.84 -31.96 32.46
CA GLY A 352 4.59 -32.38 33.64
C GLY A 352 4.82 -31.24 34.65
N LEU A 353 5.11 -30.03 34.21
CA LEU A 353 5.27 -28.84 35.05
C LEU A 353 4.00 -28.40 35.74
N LEU A 354 2.85 -28.61 35.08
CA LEU A 354 1.53 -28.29 35.64
C LEU A 354 0.99 -29.38 36.57
N GLY A 355 1.72 -30.51 36.76
CA GLY A 355 1.30 -31.62 37.63
C GLY A 355 0.01 -32.30 37.18
N LEU A 356 -0.29 -32.22 35.87
CA LEU A 356 -1.51 -32.82 35.32
C LEU A 356 -1.30 -34.34 35.14
N PRO A 357 -2.29 -35.21 35.50
CA PRO A 357 -2.14 -36.65 35.31
C PRO A 357 -1.99 -36.96 33.81
N PRO A 358 -1.18 -37.97 33.45
CA PRO A 358 -1.09 -38.43 32.06
C PRO A 358 -2.44 -38.89 31.56
N ALA A 359 -2.79 -38.52 30.33
CA ALA A 359 -4.05 -38.85 29.68
C ALA A 359 -4.17 -40.35 29.42
#